data_671a6788aa2db8a9b5353c7d92410229
#
_entry.id   671a6788aa2db8a9b5353c7d92410229
#
_cell.length_a   1.000
_cell.length_b   1.000
_cell.length_c   1.000
_cell.angle_alpha   90.00
_cell.angle_beta   90.00
_cell.angle_gamma   90.00
#
_symmetry.space_group_name_H-M   'P 1'
#
loop_
_entity.id
_entity.type
_entity.pdbx_description
1 polymer ?
#
loop_
_entity_poly.entity_id
_entity_poly.type
_entity_poly.pdbx_seq_one_letter_code
_entity_poly.pdbx_strand_id
1 'polypeptide(L)' 'MKKLSLEELGRISVEEFKDSAKIPVCLLWDNIRSLHNVGSAFRTADAFRIEKIYLTGITGTPPHREIQKTALGATESVAW' A
#
# COMPACT_ATOMS: atom_id res chain seq x y z
N MET A 1 -23.23 7.84 16.35
CA MET A 1 -22.11 8.33 15.53
C MET A 1 -22.00 7.50 14.25
N LYS A 2 -21.88 8.14 13.14
CA LYS A 2 -21.75 7.46 11.87
C LYS A 2 -20.39 6.76 11.77
N LYS A 3 -20.41 5.48 11.40
CA LYS A 3 -19.18 4.74 11.16
C LYS A 3 -18.65 5.10 9.77
N LEU A 4 -17.42 5.61 9.72
CA LEU A 4 -16.79 5.98 8.47
C LEU A 4 -16.19 4.74 7.78
N SER A 5 -16.24 4.73 6.45
CA SER A 5 -15.51 3.75 5.67
C SER A 5 -14.01 4.08 5.68
N LEU A 6 -13.17 3.14 5.22
CA LEU A 6 -11.74 3.41 5.10
C LEU A 6 -11.46 4.58 4.16
N GLU A 7 -12.26 4.76 3.14
CA GLU A 7 -12.13 5.86 2.20
C GLU A 7 -12.48 7.20 2.86
N GLU A 8 -13.53 7.21 3.68
CA GLU A 8 -13.95 8.41 4.41
C GLU A 8 -12.94 8.81 5.48
N LEU A 9 -12.13 7.87 5.98
CA LEU A 9 -11.09 8.12 6.98
C LEU A 9 -9.81 8.72 6.39
N GLY A 10 -9.88 9.31 5.21
CA GLY A 10 -8.78 10.04 4.62
C GLY A 10 -8.06 9.33 3.50
N ARG A 11 -8.51 8.14 3.12
CA ARG A 11 -7.96 7.50 1.95
C ARG A 11 -8.55 8.14 0.71
N ILE A 12 -7.68 8.70 -0.12
CA ILE A 12 -8.06 9.28 -1.41
C ILE A 12 -8.27 8.18 -2.45
N SER A 13 -8.90 8.51 -3.56
CA SER A 13 -9.06 7.58 -4.67
C SER A 13 -7.70 7.22 -5.30
N VAL A 14 -7.68 6.15 -6.09
CA VAL A 14 -6.48 5.74 -6.82
C VAL A 14 -5.98 6.87 -7.72
N GLU A 15 -6.87 7.52 -8.43
CA GLU A 15 -6.53 8.62 -9.33
C GLU A 15 -5.99 9.82 -8.56
N GLU A 16 -6.61 10.18 -7.47
CA GLU A 16 -6.14 11.28 -6.62
C GLU A 16 -4.78 10.98 -6.03
N PHE A 17 -4.56 9.73 -5.59
CA PHE A 17 -3.27 9.31 -5.09
C PHE A 17 -2.19 9.45 -6.16
N LYS A 18 -2.44 8.95 -7.37
CA LYS A 18 -1.46 9.00 -8.46
C LYS A 18 -1.13 10.42 -8.87
N ASP A 19 -2.10 11.32 -8.81
CA ASP A 19 -1.93 12.73 -9.14
C ASP A 19 -1.36 13.56 -7.98
N SER A 20 -1.41 13.04 -6.76
CA SER A 20 -0.93 13.77 -5.59
C SER A 20 0.60 13.79 -5.52
N ALA A 21 1.13 14.79 -4.83
CA ALA A 21 2.55 14.81 -4.50
C ALA A 21 2.85 13.69 -3.50
N LYS A 22 3.92 12.92 -3.76
CA LYS A 22 4.40 11.88 -2.85
C LYS A 22 5.57 12.44 -2.05
N ILE A 23 5.76 11.92 -0.83
CA ILE A 23 6.98 12.22 -0.11
C ILE A 23 8.13 11.46 -0.81
N PRO A 24 9.32 12.06 -0.92
CA PRO A 24 10.43 11.43 -1.65
C PRO A 24 11.11 10.33 -0.83
N VAL A 25 10.32 9.33 -0.46
CA VAL A 25 10.76 8.17 0.33
C VAL A 25 10.27 6.92 -0.37
N CYS A 26 11.16 5.94 -0.50
CA CYS A 26 10.83 4.62 -1.00
C CYS A 26 11.03 3.61 0.12
N LEU A 27 10.20 2.58 0.14
CA LEU A 27 10.36 1.45 1.05
C LEU A 27 11.02 0.30 0.30
N LEU A 28 11.96 -0.36 0.96
CA LEU A 28 12.58 -1.58 0.44
C LEU A 28 12.24 -2.74 1.37
N TRP A 29 11.51 -3.71 0.85
CA TRP A 29 11.13 -4.92 1.58
C TRP A 29 11.87 -6.10 0.99
N ASP A 30 12.94 -6.52 1.67
CA ASP A 30 13.80 -7.60 1.21
C ASP A 30 13.59 -8.86 2.05
N ASN A 31 13.30 -9.95 1.34
CA ASN A 31 13.10 -11.28 1.96
C ASN A 31 12.04 -11.31 3.06
N ILE A 32 10.96 -10.56 2.88
CA ILE A 32 9.83 -10.57 3.81
C ILE A 32 8.91 -11.74 3.48
N ARG A 33 8.78 -12.66 4.42
CA ARG A 33 7.99 -13.88 4.23
C ARG A 33 6.49 -13.68 4.45
N SER A 34 6.12 -12.76 5.33
CA SER A 34 4.72 -12.55 5.68
C SER A 34 3.99 -11.75 4.59
N LEU A 35 3.10 -12.41 3.88
CA LEU A 35 2.24 -11.75 2.88
C LEU A 35 1.30 -10.74 3.54
N HIS A 36 0.88 -11.01 4.77
CA HIS A 36 0.08 -10.09 5.56
C HIS A 36 0.84 -8.79 5.83
N ASN A 37 2.11 -8.89 6.18
CA ASN A 37 2.96 -7.72 6.42
C ASN A 37 3.23 -6.94 5.13
N VAL A 38 3.37 -7.63 4.00
CA VAL A 38 3.52 -6.96 2.70
C VAL A 38 2.28 -6.12 2.40
N GLY A 39 1.10 -6.68 2.60
CA GLY A 39 -0.14 -5.93 2.42
C GLY A 39 -0.26 -4.73 3.36
N SER A 40 0.13 -4.90 4.62
CA SER A 40 0.14 -3.79 5.60
C SER A 40 1.11 -2.68 5.19
N ALA A 41 2.26 -3.04 4.60
CA ALA A 41 3.22 -2.06 4.08
C ALA A 41 2.60 -1.22 2.96
N PHE A 42 1.87 -1.85 2.05
CA PHE A 42 1.15 -1.13 0.99
C PHE A 42 0.14 -0.16 1.57
N ARG A 43 -0.63 -0.60 2.54
CA ARG A 43 -1.63 0.26 3.17
C ARG A 43 -0.99 1.46 3.87
N THR A 44 0.11 1.24 4.58
CA THR A 44 0.86 2.31 5.24
C THR A 44 1.44 3.28 4.21
N ALA A 45 2.01 2.75 3.12
CA ALA A 45 2.56 3.57 2.05
C ALA A 45 1.48 4.44 1.39
N ASP A 46 0.27 3.89 1.22
CA ASP A 46 -0.86 4.65 0.71
C ASP A 46 -1.22 5.80 1.65
N ALA A 47 -1.33 5.52 2.95
CA ALA A 47 -1.68 6.51 3.96
C ALA A 47 -0.67 7.67 4.03
N PHE A 48 0.61 7.37 3.90
CA PHE A 48 1.68 8.37 3.97
C PHE A 48 2.14 8.89 2.61
N ARG A 49 1.51 8.45 1.52
CA ARG A 49 1.85 8.83 0.15
C ARG A 49 3.32 8.58 -0.17
N ILE A 50 3.79 7.40 0.19
CA ILE A 50 5.14 6.94 -0.15
C ILE A 50 5.26 6.83 -1.66
N GLU A 51 6.41 7.21 -2.20
CA GLU A 51 6.62 7.24 -3.65
C GLU A 51 6.59 5.85 -4.28
N LYS A 52 7.28 4.89 -3.68
CA LYS A 52 7.37 3.53 -4.22
C LYS A 52 7.77 2.52 -3.17
N ILE A 53 7.31 1.29 -3.35
CA ILE A 53 7.75 0.12 -2.58
C ILE A 53 8.54 -0.79 -3.53
N TYR A 54 9.73 -1.20 -3.10
CA TYR A 54 10.53 -2.22 -3.77
C TYR A 54 10.39 -3.54 -3.02
N LEU A 55 9.97 -4.57 -3.73
CA LEU A 55 9.80 -5.92 -3.19
C LEU A 55 10.89 -6.79 -3.79
N THR A 56 11.83 -7.24 -2.96
CA THR A 56 13.01 -7.96 -3.43
C THR A 56 13.16 -9.31 -2.74
N GLY A 57 13.99 -10.16 -3.32
CA GLY A 57 14.23 -11.50 -2.81
C GLY A 57 12.97 -12.34 -2.82
N ILE A 58 12.69 -13.02 -1.71
CA ILE A 58 11.51 -13.88 -1.58
C ILE A 58 10.23 -13.14 -1.18
N THR A 59 10.29 -11.83 -1.04
CA THR A 59 9.11 -11.02 -0.70
C THR A 59 8.01 -11.25 -1.75
N GLY A 60 6.81 -11.58 -1.28
CA GLY A 60 5.68 -11.81 -2.16
C GLY A 60 5.27 -10.51 -2.88
N THR A 61 4.71 -10.67 -4.08
CA THR A 61 4.28 -9.55 -4.90
C THR A 61 2.78 -9.62 -5.18
N PRO A 62 2.12 -8.47 -5.36
CA PRO A 62 0.74 -8.48 -5.83
C PRO A 62 0.62 -9.06 -7.26
N PRO A 63 -0.54 -9.57 -7.67
CA PRO A 63 -1.70 -9.78 -6.81
C PRO A 63 -1.55 -11.09 -6.03
N HIS A 64 -1.86 -11.04 -4.75
CA HIS A 64 -1.93 -12.22 -3.91
C HIS A 64 -3.04 -12.03 -2.89
N ARG A 65 -3.86 -13.04 -2.70
CA ARG A 65 -5.03 -12.96 -1.82
C ARG A 65 -4.68 -12.47 -0.41
N GLU A 66 -3.61 -13.00 0.16
CA GLU A 66 -3.20 -12.64 1.53
C GLU A 66 -2.65 -11.21 1.60
N ILE A 67 -2.01 -10.74 0.53
CA ILE A 67 -1.57 -9.35 0.44
C ILE A 67 -2.79 -8.42 0.34
N GLN A 68 -3.75 -8.77 -0.50
CA GLN A 68 -4.94 -7.94 -0.72
C GLN A 68 -5.79 -7.78 0.52
N LYS A 69 -5.81 -8.78 1.41
CA LYS A 69 -6.56 -8.70 2.68
C LYS A 69 -6.12 -7.53 3.56
N THR A 70 -4.86 -7.20 3.56
CA THR A 70 -4.33 -6.12 4.41
C THR A 70 -3.99 -4.85 3.64
N ALA A 71 -3.73 -4.97 2.35
CA ALA A 71 -3.44 -3.82 1.50
C ALA A 71 -4.69 -2.96 1.24
N LEU A 72 -5.87 -3.57 1.21
CA LEU A 72 -7.16 -2.87 1.04
C LEU A 72 -7.18 -1.93 -0.16
N GLY A 73 -6.70 -2.43 -1.32
CA GLY A 73 -6.67 -1.66 -2.55
C GLY A 73 -5.42 -0.82 -2.78
N ALA A 74 -4.54 -0.70 -1.77
CA ALA A 74 -3.34 0.12 -1.89
C ALA A 74 -2.36 -0.40 -2.96
N THR A 75 -2.43 -1.68 -3.33
CA THR A 75 -1.58 -2.24 -4.39
C THR A 75 -1.87 -1.62 -5.77
N GLU A 76 -3.03 -1.02 -5.94
CA GLU A 76 -3.39 -0.32 -7.17
C GLU A 76 -2.94 1.14 -7.15
N SER A 77 -2.79 1.72 -5.96
CA SER A 77 -2.44 3.12 -5.78
C SER A 77 -0.93 3.34 -5.71
N VAL A 78 -0.27 2.58 -4.85
CA VAL A 78 1.17 2.73 -4.59
C VAL A 78 1.98 2.02 -5.66
N ALA A 79 2.97 2.70 -6.23
CA ALA A 79 3.89 2.09 -7.19
C ALA A 79 4.78 1.05 -6.50
N TRP A 80 5.05 -0.04 -7.20
CA TRP A 80 5.90 -1.11 -6.70
C TRP A 80 6.63 -1.83 -7.83
#